data_92cd0b4447bb592b09e5d84bdea9a26b
#
_entry.id   92cd0b4447bb592b09e5d84bdea9a26b
#
_cell.length_a   1.000
_cell.length_b   1.000
_cell.length_c   1.000
_cell.angle_alpha   90.00
_cell.angle_beta   90.00
_cell.angle_gamma   90.00
#
_symmetry.space_group_name_H-M   'P 1'
#
loop_
_entity.id
_entity.type
_entity.pdbx_description
1 polymer ?
#
loop_
_entity_poly.entity_id
_entity_poly.type
_entity_poly.pdbx_seq_one_letter_code
_entity_poly.pdbx_strand_id
1 'polypeptide(L)'
;MHALEDTFQKLKDKTLVRPVVTYACETWVLKENIKTKLRVFERKVLRKTYGPTKEKDGTWRIKSHEGPKRLTDNKNIINYIKAQRLAWFGHVHHMPDNSMVKKVYEWSPALTRSLGRPKNRWEDDVKSDITRMKITNWKECVRNRTKWKKLVEKAKTSLKL
;
A
#
# COMPACT_ATOMS: atom_id res chain seq x y z
N MET A 1 23.41 -22.27 -1.19
CA MET A 1 23.76 -21.04 -0.45
C MET A 1 22.90 -19.84 -0.87
N HIS A 2 22.72 -19.51 -2.15
CA HIS A 2 21.92 -18.34 -2.60
C HIS A 2 20.47 -18.29 -2.09
N ALA A 3 19.77 -19.44 -1.99
CA ALA A 3 18.37 -19.46 -1.56
C ALA A 3 18.16 -19.02 -0.09
N LEU A 4 19.09 -19.33 0.80
CA LEU A 4 19.05 -18.91 2.19
C LEU A 4 19.32 -17.40 2.33
N GLU A 5 20.26 -16.90 1.53
CA GLU A 5 20.61 -15.48 1.49
C GLU A 5 19.47 -14.62 0.96
N ASP A 6 18.80 -15.08 -0.11
CA ASP A 6 17.58 -14.43 -0.63
C ASP A 6 16.43 -14.44 0.38
N THR A 7 16.26 -15.51 1.14
CA THR A 7 15.25 -15.61 2.21
C THR A 7 15.55 -14.64 3.35
N PHE A 8 16.80 -14.53 3.76
CA PHE A 8 17.24 -13.62 4.81
C PHE A 8 17.07 -12.15 4.40
N GLN A 9 17.39 -11.82 3.15
CA GLN A 9 17.18 -10.47 2.61
C GLN A 9 15.68 -10.11 2.49
N LYS A 10 14.82 -11.06 2.09
CA LYS A 10 13.36 -10.89 2.12
C LYS A 10 12.84 -10.62 3.53
N LEU A 11 13.39 -11.30 4.54
CA LEU A 11 13.04 -11.06 5.93
C LEU A 11 13.45 -9.65 6.36
N LYS A 12 14.67 -9.20 6.09
CA LYS A 12 15.13 -7.83 6.41
C LYS A 12 14.21 -6.76 5.82
N ASP A 13 13.82 -6.89 4.56
CA ASP A 13 12.90 -5.93 3.92
C ASP A 13 11.56 -5.90 4.63
N LYS A 14 10.98 -7.06 4.94
CA LYS A 14 9.66 -7.17 5.57
C LYS A 14 9.64 -6.73 7.03
N THR A 15 10.69 -7.02 7.78
CA THR A 15 10.71 -6.84 9.25
C THR A 15 11.33 -5.52 9.69
N LEU A 16 12.26 -4.98 8.93
CA LEU A 16 12.98 -3.75 9.30
C LEU A 16 12.60 -2.57 8.42
N VAL A 17 12.80 -2.69 7.10
CA VAL A 17 12.66 -1.54 6.21
C VAL A 17 11.19 -1.14 6.02
N ARG A 18 10.34 -2.11 5.72
CA ARG A 18 8.94 -1.85 5.43
C ARG A 18 8.16 -1.24 6.60
N PRO A 19 8.22 -1.76 7.84
CA PRO A 19 7.51 -1.17 8.97
C PRO A 19 7.93 0.28 9.26
N VAL A 20 9.22 0.59 9.16
CA VAL A 20 9.72 1.96 9.38
C VAL A 20 9.14 2.92 8.34
N VAL A 21 9.21 2.55 7.05
CA VAL A 21 8.75 3.43 5.97
C VAL A 21 7.23 3.55 5.91
N THR A 22 6.51 2.51 6.32
CA THR A 22 5.05 2.50 6.26
C THR A 22 4.38 2.78 7.60
N TYR A 23 5.12 3.34 8.56
CA TYR A 23 4.55 3.77 9.83
C TYR A 23 3.44 4.82 9.59
N ALA A 24 2.26 4.61 10.19
CA ALA A 24 1.08 5.45 10.04
C ALA A 24 0.61 5.69 8.58
N CYS A 25 0.97 4.79 7.64
CA CYS A 25 0.64 4.93 6.22
C CYS A 25 -0.85 4.80 5.91
N GLU A 26 -1.63 4.29 6.84
CA GLU A 26 -3.10 4.22 6.76
C GLU A 26 -3.75 5.59 6.64
N THR A 27 -3.10 6.64 7.14
CA THR A 27 -3.60 8.03 7.09
C THR A 27 -3.17 8.80 5.84
N TRP A 28 -2.28 8.24 5.03
CA TRP A 28 -1.70 8.96 3.89
C TRP A 28 -2.66 9.12 2.72
N VAL A 29 -2.58 10.29 2.06
CA VAL A 29 -3.19 10.52 0.75
C VAL A 29 -2.12 10.25 -0.33
N LEU A 30 -2.35 9.25 -1.17
CA LEU A 30 -1.37 8.78 -2.16
C LEU A 30 -1.48 9.55 -3.48
N LYS A 31 -0.87 10.73 -3.55
CA LYS A 31 -0.69 11.47 -4.83
C LYS A 31 0.33 10.77 -5.73
N GLU A 32 0.26 10.97 -7.05
CA GLU A 32 1.17 10.31 -8.00
C GLU A 32 2.64 10.63 -7.76
N ASN A 33 2.98 11.87 -7.37
CA ASN A 33 4.35 12.23 -7.00
C ASN A 33 4.87 11.40 -5.81
N ILE A 34 4.02 11.13 -4.80
CA ILE A 34 4.37 10.30 -3.63
C ILE A 34 4.55 8.84 -4.06
N LYS A 35 3.65 8.31 -4.89
CA LYS A 35 3.77 6.96 -5.45
C LYS A 35 5.07 6.79 -6.23
N THR A 36 5.45 7.79 -7.03
CA THR A 36 6.71 7.77 -7.78
C THR A 36 7.92 7.75 -6.85
N LYS A 37 7.93 8.59 -5.80
CA LYS A 37 9.00 8.60 -4.78
C LYS A 37 9.10 7.24 -4.07
N LEU A 38 7.98 6.64 -3.69
CA LEU A 38 7.93 5.32 -3.05
C LEU A 38 8.47 4.22 -3.99
N ARG A 39 8.12 4.25 -5.28
CA ARG A 39 8.67 3.30 -6.27
C ARG A 39 10.19 3.45 -6.44
N VAL A 40 10.67 4.68 -6.47
CA VAL A 40 12.13 4.95 -6.55
C VAL A 40 12.83 4.46 -5.29
N PHE A 41 12.28 4.73 -4.13
CA PHE A 41 12.79 4.26 -2.84
C PHE A 41 12.86 2.73 -2.79
N GLU A 42 11.74 2.04 -3.06
CA GLU A 42 11.67 0.58 -3.09
C GLU A 42 12.73 -0.01 -4.01
N ARG A 43 12.90 0.54 -5.22
CA ARG A 43 13.94 0.09 -6.16
C ARG A 43 15.36 0.30 -5.64
N LYS A 44 15.64 1.43 -4.97
CA LYS A 44 16.96 1.69 -4.38
C LYS A 44 17.27 0.68 -3.28
N VAL A 45 16.31 0.43 -2.38
CA VAL A 45 16.46 -0.56 -1.32
C VAL A 45 16.70 -1.95 -1.89
N LEU A 46 15.86 -2.40 -2.82
CA LEU A 46 15.97 -3.72 -3.42
C LEU A 46 17.31 -3.90 -4.16
N ARG A 47 17.78 -2.89 -4.90
CA ARG A 47 19.10 -2.96 -5.56
C ARG A 47 20.26 -3.04 -4.56
N LYS A 48 20.17 -2.29 -3.45
CA LYS A 48 21.19 -2.33 -2.40
C LYS A 48 21.18 -3.68 -1.66
N THR A 49 19.99 -4.24 -1.48
CA THR A 49 19.81 -5.51 -0.73
C THR A 49 20.24 -6.72 -1.54
N TYR A 50 19.86 -6.80 -2.82
CA TYR A 50 20.13 -7.97 -3.67
C TYR A 50 21.40 -7.85 -4.52
N GLY A 51 22.04 -6.68 -4.55
CA GLY A 51 23.28 -6.44 -5.28
C GLY A 51 23.21 -6.72 -6.79
N PRO A 52 24.34 -6.60 -7.48
CA PRO A 52 24.49 -6.99 -8.87
C PRO A 52 24.59 -8.52 -9.00
N THR A 53 24.33 -9.04 -10.20
CA THR A 53 24.51 -10.47 -10.50
C THR A 53 25.81 -10.64 -11.26
N LYS A 54 26.63 -11.62 -10.87
CA LYS A 54 27.83 -12.03 -11.61
C LYS A 54 27.40 -12.96 -12.75
N GLU A 55 27.68 -12.59 -13.98
CA GLU A 55 27.42 -13.42 -15.15
C GLU A 55 28.49 -14.51 -15.34
N LYS A 56 28.25 -15.48 -16.23
CA LYS A 56 29.16 -16.60 -16.47
C LYS A 56 30.52 -16.17 -17.06
N ASP A 57 30.55 -15.01 -17.72
CA ASP A 57 31.76 -14.37 -18.27
C ASP A 57 32.57 -13.60 -17.22
N GLY A 58 32.17 -13.62 -15.95
CA GLY A 58 32.84 -12.91 -14.84
C GLY A 58 32.43 -11.45 -14.70
N THR A 59 31.64 -10.88 -15.60
CA THR A 59 31.19 -9.49 -15.55
C THR A 59 30.06 -9.31 -14.52
N TRP A 60 30.01 -8.10 -13.91
CA TRP A 60 28.95 -7.74 -12.96
C TRP A 60 27.84 -6.96 -13.66
N ARG A 61 26.64 -7.52 -13.68
CA ARG A 61 25.46 -6.85 -14.27
C ARG A 61 24.53 -6.33 -13.20
N ILE A 62 24.12 -5.07 -13.33
CA ILE A 62 23.09 -4.48 -12.47
C ILE A 62 21.73 -5.13 -12.79
N LYS A 63 21.04 -5.65 -11.78
CA LYS A 63 19.73 -6.27 -11.96
C LYS A 63 18.73 -5.25 -12.55
N SER A 64 18.10 -5.61 -13.66
CA SER A 64 17.01 -4.84 -14.27
C SER A 64 15.79 -4.78 -13.35
N HIS A 65 14.77 -4.00 -13.71
CA HIS A 65 13.55 -3.83 -12.89
C HIS A 65 12.77 -5.13 -12.63
N GLU A 66 12.85 -6.11 -13.50
CA GLU A 66 12.07 -7.35 -13.40
C GLU A 66 12.67 -8.34 -12.39
N GLY A 67 13.99 -8.38 -12.29
CA GLY A 67 14.68 -9.28 -11.34
C GLY A 67 14.24 -9.06 -9.89
N PRO A 68 14.38 -7.86 -9.32
CA PRO A 68 13.95 -7.56 -7.95
C PRO A 68 12.45 -7.76 -7.71
N LYS A 69 11.58 -7.49 -8.70
CA LYS A 69 10.13 -7.73 -8.58
C LYS A 69 9.79 -9.19 -8.39
N ARG A 70 10.44 -10.10 -9.13
CA ARG A 70 10.26 -11.55 -8.97
C ARG A 70 10.70 -12.02 -7.59
N LEU A 71 11.81 -11.49 -7.09
CA LEU A 71 12.33 -11.82 -5.76
C LEU A 71 11.42 -11.39 -4.61
N THR A 72 10.60 -10.35 -4.79
CA THR A 72 9.64 -9.86 -3.78
C THR A 72 8.22 -10.41 -3.97
N ASP A 73 8.01 -11.47 -4.75
CA ASP A 73 6.69 -12.04 -5.06
C ASP A 73 5.72 -11.00 -5.64
N ASN A 74 6.21 -10.03 -6.41
CA ASN A 74 5.45 -8.91 -6.96
C ASN A 74 4.72 -8.03 -5.89
N LYS A 75 5.12 -8.11 -4.64
CA LYS A 75 4.54 -7.32 -3.54
C LYS A 75 5.13 -5.91 -3.54
N ASN A 76 4.38 -4.97 -4.08
CA ASN A 76 4.74 -3.56 -4.18
C ASN A 76 4.40 -2.83 -2.87
N ILE A 77 5.27 -1.91 -2.42
CA ILE A 77 5.04 -1.08 -1.24
C ILE A 77 3.75 -0.26 -1.35
N ILE A 78 3.40 0.21 -2.54
CA ILE A 78 2.18 0.99 -2.76
C ILE A 78 0.94 0.13 -2.52
N ASN A 79 0.92 -1.11 -3.02
CA ASN A 79 -0.19 -2.03 -2.79
C ASN A 79 -0.32 -2.38 -1.31
N TYR A 80 0.80 -2.52 -0.62
CA TYR A 80 0.81 -2.71 0.83
C TYR A 80 0.18 -1.52 1.56
N ILE A 81 0.58 -0.28 1.25
CA ILE A 81 0.02 0.93 1.86
C ILE A 81 -1.48 1.05 1.56
N LYS A 82 -1.90 0.78 0.34
CA LYS A 82 -3.33 0.77 -0.04
C LYS A 82 -4.12 -0.26 0.76
N ALA A 83 -3.57 -1.46 0.95
CA ALA A 83 -4.20 -2.49 1.77
C ALA A 83 -4.33 -2.07 3.24
N GLN A 84 -3.32 -1.40 3.81
CA GLN A 84 -3.39 -0.85 5.18
C GLN A 84 -4.48 0.22 5.28
N ARG A 85 -4.57 1.12 4.30
CA ARG A 85 -5.63 2.15 4.24
C ARG A 85 -7.03 1.51 4.16
N LEU A 86 -7.20 0.49 3.33
CA LEU A 86 -8.46 -0.25 3.24
C LEU A 86 -8.78 -0.98 4.55
N ALA A 87 -7.78 -1.56 5.22
CA ALA A 87 -7.97 -2.20 6.52
C ALA A 87 -8.45 -1.18 7.56
N TRP A 88 -7.79 -0.01 7.61
CA TRP A 88 -8.18 1.08 8.51
C TRP A 88 -9.58 1.62 8.19
N PHE A 89 -9.89 1.81 6.91
CA PHE A 89 -11.23 2.22 6.46
C PHE A 89 -12.31 1.26 6.97
N GLY A 90 -12.10 -0.05 6.81
CA GLY A 90 -13.02 -1.06 7.35
C GLY A 90 -13.11 -1.00 8.88
N HIS A 91 -11.99 -0.79 9.57
CA HIS A 91 -11.96 -0.67 11.02
C HIS A 91 -12.83 0.50 11.52
N VAL A 92 -12.70 1.68 10.92
CA VAL A 92 -13.53 2.86 11.27
C VAL A 92 -15.02 2.57 11.06
N HIS A 93 -15.38 1.92 9.94
CA HIS A 93 -16.78 1.57 9.65
C HIS A 93 -17.36 0.50 10.60
N HIS A 94 -16.51 -0.31 11.23
CA HIS A 94 -16.94 -1.30 12.22
C HIS A 94 -17.01 -0.76 13.66
N MET A 95 -16.58 0.49 13.87
CA MET A 95 -16.68 1.12 15.20
C MET A 95 -18.14 1.42 15.53
N PRO A 96 -18.51 1.40 16.81
CA PRO A 96 -19.84 1.81 17.25
C PRO A 96 -20.08 3.29 16.95
N ASP A 97 -21.33 3.69 16.73
CA ASP A 97 -21.69 5.06 16.30
C ASP A 97 -21.38 6.12 17.37
N ASN A 98 -21.26 5.72 18.63
CA ASN A 98 -20.87 6.59 19.74
C ASN A 98 -19.35 6.84 19.80
N SER A 99 -18.55 6.12 19.01
CA SER A 99 -17.09 6.29 18.96
C SER A 99 -16.72 7.71 18.46
N MET A 100 -15.80 8.37 19.17
CA MET A 100 -15.29 9.68 18.77
C MET A 100 -14.66 9.65 17.37
N VAL A 101 -13.91 8.59 17.05
CA VAL A 101 -13.26 8.41 15.75
C VAL A 101 -14.29 8.38 14.62
N LYS A 102 -15.41 7.64 14.81
CA LYS A 102 -16.47 7.56 13.81
C LYS A 102 -17.19 8.88 13.66
N LYS A 103 -17.49 9.56 14.75
CA LYS A 103 -18.11 10.92 14.73
C LYS A 103 -17.24 11.92 13.98
N VAL A 104 -15.92 11.94 14.21
CA VAL A 104 -14.98 12.82 13.50
C VAL A 104 -14.87 12.43 12.02
N TYR A 105 -14.89 11.14 11.70
CA TYR A 105 -14.86 10.65 10.31
C TYR A 105 -16.11 11.05 9.53
N GLU A 106 -17.29 10.95 10.13
CA GLU A 106 -18.58 11.28 9.52
C GLU A 106 -18.88 12.78 9.56
N TRP A 107 -18.15 13.54 10.38
CA TRP A 107 -18.36 14.97 10.52
C TRP A 107 -18.12 15.72 9.21
N SER A 108 -19.05 16.60 8.87
CA SER A 108 -18.91 17.54 7.77
C SER A 108 -19.15 18.97 8.27
N PRO A 109 -18.39 19.98 7.79
CA PRO A 109 -18.61 21.36 8.18
C PRO A 109 -19.98 21.86 7.73
N ALA A 110 -20.66 22.62 8.59
CA ALA A 110 -21.99 23.20 8.30
C ALA A 110 -21.95 24.28 7.21
N LEU A 111 -20.78 24.88 6.99
CA LEU A 111 -20.58 25.95 6.00
C LEU A 111 -20.19 25.41 4.63
N THR A 112 -20.55 26.16 3.58
CA THR A 112 -20.13 25.88 2.22
C THR A 112 -18.60 25.93 2.09
N ARG A 113 -18.04 25.02 1.30
CA ARG A 113 -16.60 24.96 1.05
C ARG A 113 -16.14 26.24 0.36
N SER A 114 -15.06 26.86 0.84
CA SER A 114 -14.46 28.01 0.17
C SER A 114 -14.09 27.68 -1.29
N LEU A 115 -14.30 28.63 -2.19
CA LEU A 115 -13.93 28.56 -3.60
C LEU A 115 -12.41 28.29 -3.70
N GLY A 116 -12.03 27.39 -4.56
CA GLY A 116 -10.62 27.06 -4.80
C GLY A 116 -10.43 25.63 -5.30
N ARG A 117 -9.18 25.26 -5.58
CA ARG A 117 -8.83 23.91 -6.05
C ARG A 117 -9.24 22.86 -5.00
N PRO A 118 -10.06 21.83 -5.35
CA PRO A 118 -10.43 20.77 -4.43
C PRO A 118 -9.19 20.09 -3.83
N LYS A 119 -9.09 20.04 -2.50
CA LYS A 119 -8.05 19.24 -1.84
C LYS A 119 -8.46 17.77 -1.91
N ASN A 120 -7.51 16.90 -2.25
CA ASN A 120 -7.75 15.46 -2.19
C ASN A 120 -8.01 15.05 -0.74
N ARG A 121 -9.21 14.55 -0.47
CA ARG A 121 -9.55 13.96 0.82
C ARG A 121 -9.05 12.52 0.88
N TRP A 122 -8.66 12.08 2.07
CA TRP A 122 -8.25 10.69 2.29
C TRP A 122 -9.34 9.70 1.88
N GLU A 123 -10.58 9.99 2.25
CA GLU A 123 -11.72 9.16 1.93
C GLU A 123 -11.96 9.00 0.42
N ASP A 124 -11.87 10.11 -0.34
CA ASP A 124 -12.05 10.10 -1.79
C ASP A 124 -10.98 9.24 -2.48
N ASP A 125 -9.75 9.30 -1.99
CA ASP A 125 -8.64 8.50 -2.49
C ASP A 125 -8.84 7.01 -2.16
N VAL A 126 -9.32 6.66 -0.95
CA VAL A 126 -9.68 5.28 -0.61
C VAL A 126 -10.85 4.78 -1.44
N LYS A 127 -11.92 5.58 -1.63
CA LYS A 127 -13.06 5.24 -2.47
C LYS A 127 -12.65 5.03 -3.94
N SER A 128 -11.72 5.85 -4.44
CA SER A 128 -11.12 5.64 -5.77
C SER A 128 -10.41 4.30 -5.88
N ASP A 129 -9.65 3.89 -4.86
CA ASP A 129 -9.00 2.57 -4.85
C ASP A 129 -10.04 1.43 -4.82
N ILE A 130 -11.14 1.57 -4.08
CA ILE A 130 -12.25 0.60 -4.03
C ILE A 130 -12.91 0.46 -5.43
N THR A 131 -13.16 1.58 -6.10
CA THR A 131 -13.72 1.60 -7.47
C THR A 131 -12.78 0.90 -8.47
N ARG A 132 -11.47 1.15 -8.38
CA ARG A 132 -10.46 0.47 -9.22
C ARG A 132 -10.42 -1.05 -8.99
N MET A 133 -10.74 -1.49 -7.77
CA MET A 133 -10.90 -2.92 -7.46
C MET A 133 -12.23 -3.51 -7.97
N LYS A 134 -13.08 -2.71 -8.63
CA LYS A 134 -14.40 -3.11 -9.15
C LYS A 134 -15.33 -3.64 -8.06
N ILE A 135 -15.29 -3.06 -6.87
CA ILE A 135 -16.17 -3.42 -5.77
C ILE A 135 -17.41 -2.52 -5.84
N THR A 136 -18.52 -3.04 -6.36
CA THR A 136 -19.76 -2.26 -6.58
C THR A 136 -20.49 -1.97 -5.28
N ASN A 137 -20.67 -2.95 -4.40
CA ASN A 137 -21.43 -2.81 -3.14
C ASN A 137 -20.49 -2.73 -1.92
N TRP A 138 -19.52 -1.80 -1.93
CA TRP A 138 -18.53 -1.73 -0.88
C TRP A 138 -19.12 -1.49 0.52
N LYS A 139 -20.23 -0.73 0.66
CA LYS A 139 -20.88 -0.47 1.94
C LYS A 139 -21.38 -1.76 2.61
N GLU A 140 -21.95 -2.68 1.82
CA GLU A 140 -22.39 -3.99 2.29
C GLU A 140 -21.19 -4.90 2.59
N CYS A 141 -20.18 -4.87 1.71
CA CYS A 141 -18.95 -5.64 1.90
C CYS A 141 -18.20 -5.22 3.18
N VAL A 142 -18.15 -3.92 3.50
CA VAL A 142 -17.52 -3.41 4.72
C VAL A 142 -18.23 -3.96 5.96
N ARG A 143 -19.56 -4.02 6.00
CA ARG A 143 -20.31 -4.55 7.15
C ARG A 143 -19.91 -5.98 7.52
N ASN A 144 -19.48 -6.77 6.54
CA ASN A 144 -19.03 -8.15 6.78
C ASN A 144 -17.50 -8.19 6.92
N ARG A 145 -17.01 -8.32 8.17
CA ARG A 145 -15.57 -8.34 8.50
C ARG A 145 -14.79 -9.39 7.71
N THR A 146 -15.34 -10.57 7.53
CA THR A 146 -14.68 -11.68 6.82
C THR A 146 -14.55 -11.38 5.32
N LYS A 147 -15.62 -10.88 4.70
CA LYS A 147 -15.57 -10.44 3.28
C LYS A 147 -14.58 -9.31 3.10
N TRP A 148 -14.60 -8.31 3.99
CA TRP A 148 -13.69 -7.17 3.92
C TRP A 148 -12.23 -7.57 4.07
N LYS A 149 -11.90 -8.47 5.02
CA LYS A 149 -10.55 -9.01 5.20
C LYS A 149 -10.03 -9.68 3.92
N LYS A 150 -10.85 -10.48 3.23
CA LYS A 150 -10.48 -11.10 1.94
C LYS A 150 -10.19 -10.05 0.87
N LEU A 151 -10.96 -8.96 0.81
CA LEU A 151 -10.71 -7.84 -0.12
C LEU A 151 -9.40 -7.12 0.18
N VAL A 152 -9.10 -6.86 1.45
CA VAL A 152 -7.84 -6.27 1.88
C VAL A 152 -6.64 -7.14 1.49
N GLU A 153 -6.73 -8.47 1.69
CA GLU A 153 -5.67 -9.39 1.25
C GLU A 153 -5.52 -9.40 -0.27
N LYS A 154 -6.61 -9.38 -1.02
CA LYS A 154 -6.58 -9.26 -2.48
C LYS A 154 -5.92 -7.95 -2.93
N ALA A 155 -6.10 -6.84 -2.21
CA ALA A 155 -5.47 -5.57 -2.51
C ALA A 155 -3.94 -5.61 -2.41
N LYS A 156 -3.37 -6.45 -1.54
CA LYS A 156 -1.91 -6.62 -1.41
C LYS A 156 -1.26 -7.19 -2.66
N THR A 157 -1.98 -8.00 -3.42
CA THR A 157 -1.43 -8.75 -4.56
C THR A 157 -1.93 -8.27 -5.92
N SER A 158 -3.15 -7.72 -5.99
CA SER A 158 -3.92 -7.57 -7.25
C SER A 158 -3.99 -6.17 -7.82
N LEU A 159 -3.53 -5.13 -7.13
CA LEU A 159 -3.56 -3.78 -7.70
C LEU A 159 -2.41 -3.61 -8.70
N LYS A 160 -2.54 -4.25 -9.87
CA LYS A 160 -1.86 -3.80 -11.09
C LYS A 160 -2.44 -2.44 -11.44
N LEU A 161 -1.69 -1.41 -11.18
CA LEU A 161 -1.90 -0.04 -11.67
C LEU A 161 -0.93 0.24 -12.78
#